data_9ba9de511640604eea838875c7b160f1
#
_entry.id   9ba9de511640604eea838875c7b160f1
#
_cell.length_a   1.000
_cell.length_b   1.000
_cell.length_c   1.000
_cell.angle_alpha   90.00
_cell.angle_beta   90.00
_cell.angle_gamma   90.00
#
_symmetry.space_group_name_H-M   'P 1'
#
loop_
_entity.id
_entity.type
_entity.pdbx_description
1 polymer ?
#
loop_
_entity_poly.entity_id
_entity_poly.type
_entity_poly.pdbx_seq_one_letter_code
_entity_poly.pdbx_strand_id
1 'polypeptide(L)' 'MLKLTLKRGDAVHVVFPDGTNGIIEVRSRSELGLHLPDNVKVTREKGAFLKDNLIKRNQN' A
#
# COMPACT_ATOMS: atom_id res chain seq x y z
N MET A 1 -12.10 9.58 -7.98
CA MET A 1 -11.84 8.30 -7.31
C MET A 1 -10.60 7.64 -7.90
N LEU A 2 -9.73 7.14 -7.05
CA LEU A 2 -8.55 6.40 -7.48
C LEU A 2 -8.85 4.91 -7.46
N LYS A 3 -8.64 4.25 -8.57
CA LYS A 3 -8.86 2.80 -8.69
C LYS A 3 -7.55 2.06 -8.78
N LEU A 4 -7.39 1.05 -7.94
CA LEU A 4 -6.19 0.23 -7.93
C LEU A 4 -6.54 -1.24 -8.02
N THR A 5 -5.85 -1.96 -8.89
CA THR A 5 -5.94 -3.42 -8.96
C THR A 5 -4.66 -3.96 -8.34
N LEU A 6 -4.81 -4.74 -7.28
CA LEU A 6 -3.68 -5.16 -6.47
C LEU A 6 -3.66 -6.66 -6.33
N LYS A 7 -2.47 -7.17 -6.10
CA LYS A 7 -2.25 -8.60 -5.93
C LYS A 7 -1.82 -8.89 -4.50
N ARG A 8 -1.96 -10.14 -4.12
CA ARG A 8 -1.48 -10.60 -2.83
C ARG A 8 -0.02 -10.21 -2.64
N GLY A 9 0.29 -9.64 -1.50
CA GLY A 9 1.63 -9.20 -1.16
C GLY A 9 1.92 -7.75 -1.48
N ASP A 10 1.03 -7.09 -2.21
CA ASP A 10 1.18 -5.66 -2.47
C ASP A 10 0.72 -4.87 -1.26
N ALA A 11 1.05 -3.59 -1.27
CA ALA A 11 0.59 -2.67 -0.24
C ALA A 11 0.25 -1.32 -0.85
N VAL A 12 -0.55 -0.56 -0.13
CA VAL A 12 -0.85 0.81 -0.48
C VAL A 12 -0.42 1.69 0.69
N HIS A 13 0.49 2.61 0.43
CA HIS A 13 0.98 3.54 1.43
C HIS A 13 0.22 4.85 1.28
N VAL A 14 -0.37 5.32 2.36
CA VAL A 14 -1.19 6.53 2.38
C VAL A 14 -0.55 7.53 3.31
N VAL A 15 -0.34 8.75 2.81
CA VAL A 15 0.25 9.83 3.62
C VAL A 15 -0.75 10.97 3.67
N PHE A 16 -1.12 11.37 4.88
CA PHE A 16 -2.08 12.44 5.12
C PHE A 16 -1.37 13.79 5.24
N PRO A 17 -2.12 14.89 5.05
CA PRO A 17 -1.50 16.23 5.07
C PRO A 17 -0.81 16.59 6.37
N ASP A 18 -1.25 16.02 7.49
CA ASP A 18 -0.66 16.31 8.80
C ASP A 18 0.62 15.50 9.06
N GLY A 19 1.07 14.72 8.08
CA GLY A 19 2.28 13.92 8.22
C GLY A 19 2.05 12.52 8.71
N THR A 20 0.85 12.19 9.15
CA THR A 20 0.56 10.81 9.53
C THR A 20 0.45 9.94 8.29
N ASN A 21 0.71 8.66 8.47
CA ASN A 21 0.64 7.74 7.34
C ASN A 21 0.19 6.37 7.82
N GLY A 22 -0.16 5.55 6.85
CA GLY A 22 -0.60 4.19 7.11
C GLY A 22 -0.35 3.30 5.92
N ILE A 23 -0.49 2.01 6.13
CA ILE A 23 -0.27 1.02 5.09
C ILE A 23 -1.46 0.08 5.06
N ILE A 24 -1.93 -0.19 3.84
CA ILE A 24 -2.98 -1.17 3.61
C ILE A 24 -2.32 -2.38 2.99
N GLU A 25 -2.35 -3.49 3.71
CA GLU A 25 -1.77 -4.73 3.22
C GLU A 25 -2.80 -5.47 2.36
N VAL A 26 -2.38 -5.92 1.18
CA VAL A 26 -3.25 -6.65 0.27
C VAL A 26 -3.00 -8.14 0.45
N ARG A 27 -3.95 -8.82 1.05
CA ARG A 27 -3.82 -10.24 1.37
C ARG A 27 -4.34 -11.17 0.30
N SER A 28 -5.13 -10.63 -0.59
CA SER A 28 -5.61 -11.39 -1.74
C SER A 28 -5.84 -10.40 -2.87
N ARG A 29 -5.91 -10.92 -4.08
CA ARG A 29 -6.17 -10.08 -5.24
C ARG A 29 -7.44 -9.28 -5.01
N SER A 30 -7.35 -7.97 -5.19
CA SER A 30 -8.50 -7.10 -4.96
C SER A 30 -8.41 -5.84 -5.79
N GLU A 31 -9.57 -5.23 -5.96
CA GLU A 31 -9.71 -3.96 -6.65
C GLU A 31 -10.22 -2.96 -5.63
N LEU A 32 -9.48 -1.87 -5.46
CA LEU A 32 -9.82 -0.85 -4.49
C LEU A 32 -10.25 0.43 -5.18
N GLY A 33 -11.33 1.01 -4.70
CA GLY A 33 -11.71 2.37 -5.08
C GLY A 33 -11.46 3.28 -3.89
N LEU A 34 -10.56 4.23 -4.04
CA LEU A 34 -10.19 5.12 -2.96
C LEU A 34 -10.79 6.50 -3.18
N HIS A 35 -11.61 6.94 -2.23
CA HIS A 35 -12.29 8.22 -2.29
C HIS A 35 -11.65 9.16 -1.29
N LEU A 36 -10.52 9.74 -1.68
CA LEU A 36 -9.72 10.54 -0.78
C LEU A 36 -9.55 11.97 -1.31
N PRO A 37 -9.33 12.94 -0.42
CA PRO A 37 -9.01 14.30 -0.84
C PRO A 37 -7.72 14.34 -1.65
N ASP A 38 -7.58 15.37 -2.48
CA ASP A 38 -6.42 15.50 -3.36
C ASP A 38 -5.10 15.64 -2.62
N ASN A 39 -5.15 16.12 -1.39
CA ASN A 39 -3.92 16.34 -0.61
C ASN A 39 -3.46 15.10 0.14
N VAL A 40 -4.10 13.97 -0.08
CA VAL A 40 -3.65 12.69 0.48
C VAL A 40 -2.83 11.97 -0.59
N LYS A 41 -1.60 11.62 -0.26
CA LYS A 41 -0.73 10.91 -1.19
C LYS A 41 -0.92 9.42 -1.06
N VAL A 42 -1.04 8.74 -2.20
CA VAL A 42 -1.24 7.31 -2.25
C VAL A 42 -0.17 6.71 -3.14
N THR A 43 0.59 5.78 -2.60
CA THR A 43 1.66 5.11 -3.33
C THR A 43 1.44 3.61 -3.32
N ARG A 44 1.49 2.99 -4.49
CA ARG A 44 1.39 1.55 -4.60
C ARG A 44 2.77 0.94 -4.38
N GLU A 45 2.86 0.00 -3.45
CA GLU A 45 4.10 -0.70 -3.13
C GLU A 45 3.97 -2.14 -3.59
N LYS A 46 4.42 -2.42 -4.78
CA LYS A 46 4.33 -3.76 -5.32
C LYS A 46 5.20 -4.74 -4.56
N GLY A 47 4.62 -5.85 -4.14
CA GLY A 47 5.36 -6.90 -3.48
C GLY A 47 5.91 -6.55 -2.12
N ALA A 48 5.39 -5.52 -1.47
CA ALA A 48 5.91 -5.07 -0.18
C ALA A 48 5.84 -6.15 0.89
N PHE A 49 4.85 -7.02 0.81
CA PHE A 49 4.66 -8.08 1.80
C PHE A 49 4.94 -9.47 1.25
N LEU A 50 5.68 -9.54 0.17
CA LEU A 50 6.12 -10.84 -0.34
C LEU A 50 7.19 -11.40 0.58
N LYS A 51 7.24 -12.73 0.62
CA LYS A 51 8.13 -13.44 1.53
C LYS A 51 9.58 -12.99 1.42
N ASP A 52 10.07 -12.83 0.21
CA ASP A 52 11.46 -12.43 0.01
C ASP A 52 11.75 -11.06 0.58
N ASN A 53 10.81 -10.14 0.42
CA ASN A 53 11.00 -8.80 0.94
C ASN A 53 11.01 -8.78 2.46
N LEU A 54 10.19 -9.61 3.07
CA LEU A 54 10.17 -9.72 4.52
C LEU A 54 11.48 -10.25 5.06
N ILE A 55 12.03 -11.23 4.40
CA ILE A 55 13.31 -11.82 4.82
C ILE A 55 14.41 -10.78 4.76
N LYS A 56 14.46 -10.01 3.69
CA LYS A 56 15.47 -8.98 3.53
C LYS A 56 15.41 -7.96 4.63
N ARG A 57 14.21 -7.55 5.00
CA ARG A 57 14.07 -6.54 6.01
C ARG A 57 14.42 -7.03 7.40
N ASN A 58 14.24 -8.30 7.65
CA ASN A 58 14.55 -8.87 8.94
C ASN A 58 16.02 -8.90 9.22
N GLN A 59 16.82 -8.61 8.25
CA GLN A 59 18.26 -8.62 8.43
C GLN A 59 18.80 -7.29 8.93
N ASN A 60 17.94 -6.36 9.09
CA ASN A 60 18.37 -5.04 9.59
C ASN A 60 18.81 -5.07 11.01
#